data_ef04370d68f7052eb522d3927ca079c7
#
_entry.id   ef04370d68f7052eb522d3927ca079c7
#
_cell.length_a   1.000
_cell.length_b   1.000
_cell.length_c   1.000
_cell.angle_alpha   90.00
_cell.angle_beta   90.00
_cell.angle_gamma   90.00
#
_symmetry.space_group_name_H-M   'P 1'
#
loop_
_entity.id
_entity.type
_entity.pdbx_description
1 polymer ?
#
loop_
_entity_poly.entity_id
_entity_poly.type
_entity_poly.pdbx_seq_one_letter_code
_entity_poly.pdbx_strand_id
1 'polypeptide(L)'
;MSLNLENQGNLIAKVMKNEKDTNMKLYVTDKENTVRNGGNSFECKPDKSLQIVPNNKTERQCLYVCGQSGSGKSYFTTNYVKEYKKMFPKRNVYVISSIAEDKSIDSLKPKRINVLHPDFMFDEFTAEDFKDSLVIADDVDVFPTKIKKKYLQLLIVFFR
;
A
#
# COMPACT_ATOMS: atom_id res chain seq x y z
N MET A 1 7.45 -19.28 7.97
CA MET A 1 6.37 -18.28 7.76
C MET A 1 5.16 -18.99 7.21
N SER A 2 4.01 -18.87 7.84
CA SER A 2 2.77 -19.54 7.42
C SER A 2 1.58 -18.60 7.44
N LEU A 3 0.58 -18.89 6.60
CA LEU A 3 -0.69 -18.17 6.54
C LEU A 3 -1.74 -18.89 7.38
N ASN A 4 -2.59 -18.12 8.08
CA ASN A 4 -3.68 -18.68 8.87
C ASN A 4 -4.90 -17.75 8.91
N LEU A 5 -6.06 -18.33 9.28
CA LEU A 5 -7.30 -17.61 9.52
C LEU A 5 -7.65 -17.52 11.02
N GLU A 6 -6.74 -17.90 11.89
CA GLU A 6 -6.95 -18.10 13.33
C GLU A 6 -6.55 -16.90 14.19
N ASN A 7 -6.37 -15.74 13.60
CA ASN A 7 -5.99 -14.51 14.30
C ASN A 7 -4.60 -14.60 14.99
N GLN A 8 -3.68 -15.37 14.40
CA GLN A 8 -2.33 -15.54 14.93
C GLN A 8 -1.30 -14.81 14.06
N GLY A 9 -0.54 -13.89 14.66
CA GLY A 9 0.48 -13.13 13.97
C GLY A 9 0.00 -11.79 13.41
N ASN A 10 0.53 -11.41 12.26
CA ASN A 10 0.26 -10.11 11.65
C ASN A 10 -0.92 -10.19 10.67
N LEU A 11 -1.89 -9.33 10.83
CA LEU A 11 -2.97 -9.17 9.85
C LEU A 11 -2.40 -8.65 8.53
N ILE A 12 -2.71 -9.34 7.43
CA ILE A 12 -2.26 -8.95 6.08
C ILE A 12 -3.40 -8.67 5.10
N ALA A 13 -4.56 -9.32 5.29
CA ALA A 13 -5.68 -9.08 4.40
C ALA A 13 -7.03 -9.37 5.08
N LYS A 14 -8.08 -8.79 4.51
CA LYS A 14 -9.48 -9.11 4.79
C LYS A 14 -10.08 -9.86 3.60
N VAL A 15 -10.98 -10.78 3.89
CA VAL A 15 -11.76 -11.47 2.86
C VAL A 15 -12.99 -10.64 2.54
N MET A 16 -13.11 -10.23 1.30
CA MET A 16 -14.26 -9.48 0.79
C MET A 16 -15.17 -10.42 -0.01
N LYS A 17 -16.48 -10.21 0.06
CA LYS A 17 -17.46 -10.86 -0.79
C LYS A 17 -18.37 -9.79 -1.39
N ASN A 18 -18.41 -9.69 -2.73
CA ASN A 18 -19.15 -8.64 -3.42
C ASN A 18 -18.86 -7.25 -2.81
N GLU A 19 -17.57 -6.94 -2.64
CA GLU A 19 -17.05 -5.70 -2.04
C GLU A 19 -17.41 -5.45 -0.56
N LYS A 20 -18.05 -6.41 0.12
CA LYS A 20 -18.38 -6.33 1.55
C LYS A 20 -17.40 -7.14 2.37
N ASP A 21 -16.99 -6.60 3.53
CA ASP A 21 -16.16 -7.31 4.50
C ASP A 21 -16.92 -8.51 5.08
N THR A 22 -16.32 -9.69 5.02
CA THR A 22 -16.91 -10.93 5.58
C THR A 22 -16.55 -11.17 7.03
N ASN A 23 -15.83 -10.24 7.68
CA ASN A 23 -15.17 -10.41 8.98
C ASN A 23 -14.09 -11.51 9.04
N MET A 24 -13.88 -12.24 7.95
CA MET A 24 -12.79 -13.21 7.86
C MET A 24 -11.49 -12.49 7.51
N LYS A 25 -10.42 -12.82 8.24
CA LYS A 25 -9.13 -12.14 8.13
C LYS A 25 -8.01 -13.14 7.88
N LEU A 26 -7.02 -12.75 7.09
CA LEU A 26 -5.84 -13.54 6.80
C LEU A 26 -4.64 -12.97 7.56
N TYR A 27 -3.96 -13.84 8.27
CA TYR A 27 -2.78 -13.50 9.07
C TYR A 27 -1.54 -14.24 8.59
N VAL A 28 -0.38 -13.68 8.86
CA VAL A 28 0.93 -14.31 8.67
C VAL A 28 1.64 -14.43 10.00
N THR A 29 2.23 -15.59 10.27
CA THR A 29 3.06 -15.84 11.45
C THR A 29 4.39 -16.47 11.06
N ASP A 30 5.45 -16.18 11.83
CA ASP A 30 6.76 -16.80 11.66
C ASP A 30 6.82 -18.23 12.28
N LYS A 31 5.83 -18.57 13.09
CA LYS A 31 5.72 -19.94 13.60
C LYS A 31 5.32 -20.87 12.47
N GLU A 32 5.97 -22.03 12.41
CA GLU A 32 5.50 -23.11 11.56
C GLU A 32 4.11 -23.51 12.02
N ASN A 33 3.14 -23.45 11.11
CA ASN A 33 1.82 -23.99 11.38
C ASN A 33 1.95 -25.49 11.44
N THR A 34 1.93 -26.03 12.64
CA THR A 34 1.76 -27.46 12.89
C THR A 34 0.29 -27.88 12.66
N VAL A 35 -0.39 -27.26 11.72
CA VAL A 35 -1.76 -27.66 11.33
C VAL A 35 -1.64 -29.01 10.63
N ARG A 36 -1.59 -30.03 11.45
CA ARG A 36 -1.81 -31.40 11.01
C ARG A 36 -3.27 -31.55 10.62
N ASN A 37 -3.53 -31.85 9.36
CA ASN A 37 -4.77 -32.40 8.83
C ASN A 37 -6.05 -31.66 9.26
N GLY A 38 -6.51 -30.74 8.45
CA GLY A 38 -7.81 -30.09 8.60
C GLY A 38 -7.76 -28.59 8.92
N GLY A 39 -6.65 -27.92 8.61
CA GLY A 39 -6.58 -26.48 8.67
C GLY A 39 -7.70 -25.85 7.82
N ASN A 40 -8.29 -24.80 8.35
CA ASN A 40 -9.32 -24.04 7.63
C ASN A 40 -8.77 -23.62 6.27
N SER A 41 -9.15 -24.34 5.21
CA SER A 41 -8.82 -23.95 3.86
C SER A 41 -9.77 -22.85 3.43
N PHE A 42 -9.23 -21.82 2.83
CA PHE A 42 -10.00 -20.76 2.21
C PHE A 42 -10.09 -21.02 0.71
N GLU A 43 -11.30 -21.32 0.24
CA GLU A 43 -11.57 -21.44 -1.18
C GLU A 43 -11.82 -20.05 -1.77
N CYS A 44 -10.95 -19.61 -2.68
CA CYS A 44 -11.11 -18.36 -3.40
C CYS A 44 -12.13 -18.54 -4.52
N LYS A 45 -13.41 -18.30 -4.21
CA LYS A 45 -14.50 -18.31 -5.21
C LYS A 45 -14.50 -17.01 -6.02
N PRO A 46 -15.11 -16.99 -7.23
CA PRO A 46 -15.14 -15.78 -8.07
C PRO A 46 -15.79 -14.56 -7.40
N ASP A 47 -16.69 -14.78 -6.43
CA ASP A 47 -17.37 -13.72 -5.68
C ASP A 47 -16.56 -13.23 -4.45
N LYS A 48 -15.38 -13.81 -4.20
CA LYS A 48 -14.51 -13.46 -3.09
C LYS A 48 -13.21 -12.85 -3.58
N SER A 49 -12.70 -11.88 -2.85
CA SER A 49 -11.41 -11.25 -3.08
C SER A 49 -10.67 -11.01 -1.76
N LEU A 50 -9.36 -10.84 -1.85
CA LEU A 50 -8.53 -10.46 -0.72
C LEU A 50 -8.23 -8.97 -0.81
N GLN A 51 -8.64 -8.20 0.19
CA GLN A 51 -8.24 -6.82 0.37
C GLN A 51 -7.04 -6.78 1.30
N ILE A 52 -5.86 -6.50 0.75
CA ILE A 52 -4.65 -6.27 1.56
C ILE A 52 -4.87 -5.03 2.43
N VAL A 53 -4.47 -5.13 3.69
CA VAL A 53 -4.59 -4.04 4.68
C VAL A 53 -3.22 -3.66 5.21
N PRO A 54 -3.04 -2.39 5.64
CA PRO A 54 -1.82 -1.96 6.28
C PRO A 54 -1.52 -2.74 7.55
N ASN A 55 -0.23 -2.89 7.88
CA ASN A 55 0.19 -3.43 9.15
C ASN A 55 -0.19 -2.43 10.27
N ASN A 56 -0.76 -2.93 11.36
CA ASN A 56 -1.10 -2.14 12.54
C ASN A 56 0.09 -1.91 13.50
N LYS A 57 1.23 -2.54 13.23
CA LYS A 57 2.46 -2.35 13.98
C LYS A 57 3.18 -1.06 13.57
N THR A 58 4.09 -0.62 14.40
CA THR A 58 4.95 0.55 14.15
C THR A 58 6.05 0.28 13.12
N GLU A 59 6.10 -0.91 12.57
CA GLU A 59 7.10 -1.30 11.58
C GLU A 59 6.81 -0.65 10.22
N ARG A 60 7.87 -0.26 9.54
CA ARG A 60 7.80 0.22 8.17
C ARG A 60 7.31 -0.89 7.25
N GLN A 61 6.40 -0.54 6.36
CA GLN A 61 5.90 -1.46 5.34
C GLN A 61 6.16 -0.88 3.95
N CYS A 62 6.68 -1.72 3.06
CA CYS A 62 6.79 -1.42 1.64
C CYS A 62 5.90 -2.37 0.84
N LEU A 63 5.12 -1.81 -0.08
CA LEU A 63 4.23 -2.55 -0.96
C LEU A 63 4.52 -2.16 -2.40
N TYR A 64 4.86 -3.15 -3.23
CA TYR A 64 5.03 -2.97 -4.66
C TYR A 64 3.82 -3.50 -5.41
N VAL A 65 3.15 -2.61 -6.17
CA VAL A 65 1.96 -2.93 -6.96
C VAL A 65 2.31 -2.85 -8.44
N CYS A 66 2.36 -3.97 -9.12
CA CYS A 66 2.69 -4.03 -10.54
C CYS A 66 1.55 -4.67 -11.35
N GLY A 67 1.49 -4.33 -12.62
CA GLY A 67 0.51 -4.83 -13.58
C GLY A 67 0.40 -3.91 -14.78
N GLN A 68 -0.13 -4.43 -15.87
CA GLN A 68 -0.37 -3.66 -17.09
C GLN A 68 -1.38 -2.51 -16.86
N SER A 69 -1.45 -1.57 -17.80
CA SER A 69 -2.48 -0.52 -17.77
C SER A 69 -3.87 -1.13 -17.73
N GLY A 70 -4.78 -0.55 -16.94
CA GLY A 70 -6.14 -1.07 -16.77
C GLY A 70 -6.28 -2.29 -15.85
N SER A 71 -5.19 -2.83 -15.27
CA SER A 71 -5.24 -4.01 -14.38
C SER A 71 -5.81 -3.74 -12.98
N GLY A 72 -6.24 -2.52 -12.69
CA GLY A 72 -6.83 -2.17 -11.39
C GLY A 72 -5.83 -1.70 -10.32
N LYS A 73 -4.58 -1.34 -10.68
CA LYS A 73 -3.58 -0.84 -9.72
C LYS A 73 -4.10 0.34 -8.89
N SER A 74 -4.64 1.38 -9.54
CA SER A 74 -5.18 2.56 -8.86
C SER A 74 -6.38 2.22 -7.97
N TYR A 75 -7.24 1.30 -8.41
CA TYR A 75 -8.35 0.80 -7.59
C TYR A 75 -7.85 0.09 -6.32
N PHE A 76 -6.87 -0.80 -6.47
CA PHE A 76 -6.23 -1.49 -5.35
C PHE A 76 -5.60 -0.48 -4.38
N THR A 77 -4.80 0.46 -4.90
CA THR A 77 -4.13 1.50 -4.12
C THR A 77 -5.15 2.36 -3.36
N THR A 78 -6.24 2.78 -4.02
CA THR A 78 -7.31 3.55 -3.39
C THR A 78 -7.93 2.80 -2.20
N ASN A 79 -8.21 1.51 -2.36
CA ASN A 79 -8.78 0.71 -1.27
C ASN A 79 -7.78 0.49 -0.12
N TYR A 80 -6.50 0.31 -0.44
CA TYR A 80 -5.44 0.25 0.56
C TYR A 80 -5.34 1.54 1.39
N VAL A 81 -5.38 2.70 0.72
CA VAL A 81 -5.39 4.01 1.38
C VAL A 81 -6.61 4.19 2.28
N LYS A 82 -7.79 3.75 1.85
CA LYS A 82 -9.00 3.79 2.69
C LYS A 82 -8.82 3.00 3.98
N GLU A 83 -8.24 1.79 3.90
CA GLU A 83 -7.94 0.99 5.11
C GLU A 83 -6.87 1.67 5.97
N TYR A 84 -5.82 2.25 5.36
CA TYR A 84 -4.81 3.02 6.08
C TYR A 84 -5.43 4.21 6.84
N LYS A 85 -6.31 4.99 6.21
CA LYS A 85 -6.98 6.13 6.85
C LYS A 85 -7.95 5.72 7.95
N LYS A 86 -8.56 4.54 7.87
CA LYS A 86 -9.36 3.98 8.98
C LYS A 86 -8.49 3.66 10.19
N MET A 87 -7.30 3.09 9.97
CA MET A 87 -6.37 2.73 11.05
C MET A 87 -5.63 3.95 11.61
N PHE A 88 -5.29 4.90 10.74
CA PHE A 88 -4.46 6.07 11.07
C PHE A 88 -5.10 7.37 10.55
N PRO A 89 -6.25 7.81 11.11
CA PRO A 89 -7.05 8.92 10.57
C PRO A 89 -6.30 10.26 10.54
N LYS A 90 -5.33 10.46 11.43
CA LYS A 90 -4.55 11.71 11.53
C LYS A 90 -3.28 11.72 10.67
N ARG A 91 -2.85 10.55 10.15
CA ARG A 91 -1.63 10.46 9.34
C ARG A 91 -1.86 10.98 7.92
N ASN A 92 -0.83 11.58 7.34
CA ASN A 92 -0.88 12.10 5.98
C ASN A 92 -0.78 10.97 4.95
N VAL A 93 -1.30 11.24 3.76
CA VAL A 93 -1.09 10.44 2.56
C VAL A 93 -0.49 11.36 1.51
N TYR A 94 0.65 10.98 0.97
CA TYR A 94 1.34 11.69 -0.10
C TYR A 94 1.27 10.87 -1.39
N VAL A 95 1.14 11.55 -2.52
CA VAL A 95 1.24 10.95 -3.86
C VAL A 95 2.34 11.67 -4.61
N ILE A 96 3.37 10.93 -4.99
CA ILE A 96 4.47 11.39 -5.83
C ILE A 96 4.22 10.85 -7.22
N SER A 97 3.92 11.71 -8.19
CA SER A 97 3.53 11.32 -9.54
C SER A 97 3.94 12.36 -10.57
N SER A 98 4.13 11.93 -11.80
CA SER A 98 4.27 12.82 -12.97
C SER A 98 2.92 13.30 -13.52
N ILE A 99 1.83 12.66 -13.11
CA ILE A 99 0.47 12.97 -13.53
C ILE A 99 -0.11 14.00 -12.58
N ALA A 100 -0.69 15.07 -13.14
CA ALA A 100 -1.26 16.15 -12.35
C ALA A 100 -2.51 15.73 -11.56
N GLU A 101 -3.33 14.86 -12.13
CA GLU A 101 -4.59 14.42 -11.55
C GLU A 101 -4.86 12.93 -11.82
N ASP A 102 -5.30 12.19 -10.80
CA ASP A 102 -5.88 10.84 -10.91
C ASP A 102 -7.18 10.81 -10.11
N LYS A 103 -8.31 10.71 -10.82
CA LYS A 103 -9.66 10.74 -10.21
C LYS A 103 -9.85 9.69 -9.12
N SER A 104 -9.19 8.52 -9.24
CA SER A 104 -9.33 7.43 -8.28
C SER A 104 -8.62 7.77 -6.96
N ILE A 105 -7.36 8.18 -7.04
CA ILE A 105 -6.53 8.47 -5.88
C ILE A 105 -6.90 9.83 -5.27
N ASP A 106 -7.18 10.83 -6.09
CA ASP A 106 -7.47 12.20 -5.65
C ASP A 106 -8.81 12.32 -4.91
N SER A 107 -9.72 11.35 -5.10
CA SER A 107 -10.94 11.23 -4.30
C SER A 107 -10.67 11.15 -2.79
N LEU A 108 -9.47 10.73 -2.40
CA LEU A 108 -9.01 10.58 -1.02
C LEU A 108 -8.32 11.84 -0.48
N LYS A 109 -8.20 12.90 -1.29
CA LYS A 109 -7.54 14.18 -0.95
C LYS A 109 -6.12 14.00 -0.40
N PRO A 110 -5.24 13.28 -1.10
CA PRO A 110 -3.84 13.16 -0.69
C PRO A 110 -3.10 14.47 -0.90
N LYS A 111 -1.96 14.63 -0.25
CA LYS A 111 -0.98 15.67 -0.59
C LYS A 111 -0.21 15.26 -1.84
N ARG A 112 -0.47 15.89 -2.97
CA ARG A 112 0.18 15.55 -4.24
C ARG A 112 1.48 16.32 -4.41
N ILE A 113 2.52 15.62 -4.82
CA ILE A 113 3.82 16.14 -5.21
C ILE A 113 4.00 15.81 -6.70
N ASN A 114 3.94 16.84 -7.55
CA ASN A 114 4.18 16.68 -8.97
C ASN A 114 5.68 16.72 -9.26
N VAL A 115 6.25 15.60 -9.69
CA VAL A 115 7.68 15.48 -9.97
C VAL A 115 8.15 16.29 -11.18
N LEU A 116 7.23 16.71 -12.05
CA LEU A 116 7.55 17.57 -13.21
C LEU A 116 7.49 19.06 -12.86
N HIS A 117 7.02 19.43 -11.67
CA HIS A 117 7.05 20.81 -11.23
C HIS A 117 8.50 21.26 -11.02
N PRO A 118 8.90 22.45 -11.52
CA PRO A 118 10.28 22.95 -11.38
C PRO A 118 10.79 22.90 -9.94
N ASP A 119 9.96 23.28 -8.98
CA ASP A 119 10.31 23.33 -7.56
C ASP A 119 10.70 21.96 -7.00
N PHE A 120 10.18 20.85 -7.57
CA PHE A 120 10.54 19.51 -7.10
C PHE A 120 12.06 19.25 -7.16
N MET A 121 12.75 19.82 -8.13
CA MET A 121 14.21 19.67 -8.27
C MET A 121 14.98 20.45 -7.20
N PHE A 122 14.41 21.51 -6.66
CA PHE A 122 15.01 22.38 -5.66
C PHE A 122 14.59 22.00 -4.23
N ASP A 123 13.45 21.32 -4.06
CA ASP A 123 13.01 20.87 -2.76
C ASP A 123 13.95 19.80 -2.20
N GLU A 124 14.43 20.00 -0.99
CA GLU A 124 15.21 19.01 -0.24
C GLU A 124 14.26 18.21 0.68
N PHE A 125 13.62 17.21 0.11
CA PHE A 125 12.81 16.29 0.91
C PHE A 125 13.69 15.36 1.75
N THR A 126 13.35 15.22 3.01
CA THR A 126 13.97 14.32 3.96
C THR A 126 13.00 13.22 4.39
N ALA A 127 13.49 12.16 5.01
CA ALA A 127 12.62 11.12 5.57
C ALA A 127 11.67 11.67 6.65
N GLU A 128 12.09 12.72 7.36
CA GLU A 128 11.31 13.34 8.43
C GLU A 128 10.04 14.02 7.90
N ASP A 129 10.07 14.57 6.65
CA ASP A 129 8.89 15.17 6.01
C ASP A 129 7.76 14.18 5.75
N PHE A 130 8.11 12.89 5.66
CA PHE A 130 7.17 11.80 5.42
C PHE A 130 6.97 10.89 6.63
N LYS A 131 7.48 11.28 7.79
CA LYS A 131 7.32 10.52 9.02
C LYS A 131 5.83 10.27 9.32
N ASP A 132 5.54 9.08 9.82
CA ASP A 132 4.17 8.68 10.17
C ASP A 132 3.14 8.91 9.05
N SER A 133 3.53 8.66 7.81
CA SER A 133 2.68 8.86 6.63
C SER A 133 2.66 7.64 5.71
N LEU A 134 1.73 7.64 4.77
CA LEU A 134 1.72 6.75 3.62
C LEU A 134 2.20 7.52 2.39
N VAL A 135 3.24 7.02 1.74
CA VAL A 135 3.75 7.59 0.49
C VAL A 135 3.44 6.64 -0.66
N ILE A 136 2.75 7.15 -1.65
CA ILE A 136 2.42 6.45 -2.89
C ILE A 136 3.30 7.02 -3.99
N ALA A 137 4.08 6.17 -4.62
CA ALA A 137 4.82 6.51 -5.81
C ALA A 137 4.10 5.91 -7.02
N ASP A 138 3.61 6.77 -7.88
CA ASP A 138 2.78 6.39 -9.01
C ASP A 138 3.54 6.60 -10.32
N ASP A 139 3.48 5.60 -11.21
CA ASP A 139 4.11 5.59 -12.53
C ASP A 139 5.61 6.00 -12.54
N VAL A 140 6.38 5.47 -11.59
CA VAL A 140 7.81 5.78 -11.42
C VAL A 140 8.63 5.51 -12.69
N ASP A 141 8.20 4.56 -13.52
CA ASP A 141 8.90 4.16 -14.74
C ASP A 141 8.92 5.27 -15.80
N VAL A 142 7.96 6.18 -15.78
CA VAL A 142 7.90 7.31 -16.73
C VAL A 142 8.61 8.57 -16.23
N PHE A 143 9.16 8.56 -15.02
CA PHE A 143 9.91 9.71 -14.51
C PHE A 143 11.16 9.99 -15.34
N PRO A 144 11.49 11.25 -15.64
CA PRO A 144 12.78 11.62 -16.25
C PRO A 144 13.96 11.08 -15.44
N THR A 145 15.07 10.71 -16.11
CA THR A 145 16.23 10.05 -15.48
C THR A 145 16.79 10.82 -14.28
N LYS A 146 16.84 12.17 -14.36
CA LYS A 146 17.30 13.01 -13.25
C LYS A 146 16.37 12.89 -12.03
N ILE A 147 15.08 12.87 -12.27
CA ILE A 147 14.05 12.73 -11.23
C ILE A 147 14.08 11.33 -10.63
N LYS A 148 14.25 10.28 -11.47
CA LYS A 148 14.43 8.90 -10.96
C LYS A 148 15.59 8.79 -9.98
N LYS A 149 16.73 9.42 -10.26
CA LYS A 149 17.88 9.41 -9.34
C LYS A 149 17.55 10.06 -8.00
N LYS A 150 16.94 11.26 -8.02
CA LYS A 150 16.50 11.95 -6.80
C LYS A 150 15.48 11.11 -6.02
N TYR A 151 14.51 10.54 -6.70
CA TYR A 151 13.48 9.68 -6.11
C TYR A 151 14.08 8.42 -5.48
N LEU A 152 15.03 7.76 -6.15
CA LEU A 152 15.73 6.60 -5.60
C LEU A 152 16.53 6.94 -4.34
N GLN A 153 17.14 8.13 -4.29
CA GLN A 153 17.81 8.62 -3.07
C GLN A 153 16.81 8.77 -1.92
N LEU A 154 15.62 9.34 -2.17
CA LEU A 154 14.55 9.42 -1.17
C LEU A 154 14.10 8.02 -0.70
N LEU A 155 13.90 7.08 -1.63
CA LEU A 155 13.54 5.70 -1.26
C LEU A 155 14.60 5.06 -0.37
N ILE A 156 15.89 5.22 -0.67
CA ILE A 156 16.98 4.66 0.16
C ILE A 156 16.89 5.22 1.59
N VAL A 157 16.56 6.49 1.75
CA VAL A 157 16.37 7.10 3.07
C VAL A 157 15.13 6.53 3.76
N PHE A 158 14.06 6.21 3.03
CA PHE A 158 12.86 5.57 3.58
C PHE A 158 13.08 4.12 3.99
N PHE A 159 14.05 3.41 3.39
CA PHE A 159 14.34 2.00 3.67
C PHE A 159 15.39 1.77 4.76
N ARG A 160 16.01 2.81 5.29
CA ARG A 160 16.91 2.76 6.45
C ARG A 160 16.16 3.15 7.71
#